data_812448e584ac2369a9eb32a3344c244c
#
_entry.id   812448e584ac2369a9eb32a3344c244c
#
_cell.length_a   1.000
_cell.length_b   1.000
_cell.length_c   1.000
_cell.angle_alpha   90.00
_cell.angle_beta   90.00
_cell.angle_gamma   90.00
#
_symmetry.space_group_name_H-M   'P 1'
#
loop_
_entity.id
_entity.type
_entity.pdbx_description
1 polymer ?
#
loop_
_entity_poly.entity_id
_entity_poly.type
_entity_poly.pdbx_seq_one_letter_code
_entity_poly.pdbx_strand_id
1 'polypeptide(L)'
;MAKKPVLTAAEAAKMIPDGATIMCGGFLACGQARAIVKELVKLGTKDLTLIANDMGRAVGPMGEEFFGIAELIHNHQVKRVIATHVGMTPEVGQQNTEGTLEVCLLPQGTLAECIRADGAGLGGVLTPVGIDTLVEESPFCLGRQTIDGKDYLLMKPVHADFALLGAYKCDE
;
A
#
# COMPACT_ATOMS: atom_id res chain seq x y z
N MET A 1 -12.43 -15.30 -23.88
CA MET A 1 -11.87 -14.15 -23.13
C MET A 1 -10.66 -13.62 -23.91
N ALA A 2 -10.45 -12.31 -23.96
CA ALA A 2 -9.23 -11.77 -24.55
C ALA A 2 -8.02 -12.23 -23.71
N LYS A 3 -6.97 -12.70 -24.38
CA LYS A 3 -5.72 -13.13 -23.72
C LYS A 3 -5.08 -11.92 -23.04
N LYS A 4 -4.66 -12.06 -21.79
CA LYS A 4 -3.97 -11.00 -21.08
C LYS A 4 -2.58 -10.80 -21.70
N PRO A 5 -2.13 -9.56 -21.91
CA PRO A 5 -0.81 -9.32 -22.48
C PRO A 5 0.30 -9.73 -21.50
N VAL A 6 1.34 -10.34 -22.03
CA VAL A 6 2.59 -10.56 -21.29
C VAL A 6 3.52 -9.39 -21.62
N LEU A 7 3.90 -8.62 -20.63
CA LEU A 7 4.70 -7.41 -20.74
C LEU A 7 6.04 -7.56 -20.03
N THR A 8 7.04 -6.84 -20.48
CA THR A 8 8.26 -6.62 -19.70
C THR A 8 7.97 -5.70 -18.52
N ALA A 9 8.84 -5.73 -17.50
CA ALA A 9 8.71 -4.83 -16.36
C ALA A 9 8.73 -3.35 -16.77
N ALA A 10 9.55 -3.00 -17.78
CA ALA A 10 9.63 -1.64 -18.32
C ALA A 10 8.35 -1.20 -19.03
N GLU A 11 7.70 -2.09 -19.78
CA GLU A 11 6.41 -1.80 -20.42
C GLU A 11 5.30 -1.65 -19.38
N ALA A 12 5.26 -2.53 -18.38
CA ALA A 12 4.28 -2.46 -17.30
C ALA A 12 4.45 -1.18 -16.46
N ALA A 13 5.68 -0.80 -16.12
CA ALA A 13 5.95 0.43 -15.37
C ALA A 13 5.48 1.69 -16.11
N LYS A 14 5.62 1.75 -17.44
CA LYS A 14 5.13 2.88 -18.26
C LYS A 14 3.61 3.06 -18.26
N MET A 15 2.86 2.04 -17.85
CA MET A 15 1.40 2.14 -17.72
C MET A 15 0.97 2.86 -16.44
N ILE A 16 1.88 3.06 -15.50
CA ILE A 16 1.61 3.66 -14.20
C ILE A 16 1.98 5.16 -14.26
N PRO A 17 0.98 6.05 -14.31
CA PRO A 17 1.24 7.48 -14.42
C PRO A 17 1.64 8.10 -13.07
N ASP A 18 2.13 9.34 -13.10
CA ASP A 18 2.26 10.19 -11.93
C ASP A 18 0.93 10.29 -11.18
N GLY A 19 0.98 10.31 -9.86
CA GLY A 19 -0.19 10.42 -9.01
C GLY A 19 -0.97 9.12 -8.78
N ALA A 20 -0.60 8.02 -9.44
CA ALA A 20 -1.30 6.73 -9.31
C ALA A 20 -1.32 6.20 -7.89
N THR A 21 -2.41 5.52 -7.54
CA THR A 21 -2.55 4.74 -6.31
C THR A 21 -2.26 3.27 -6.60
N ILE A 22 -1.29 2.69 -5.90
CA ILE A 22 -0.77 1.36 -6.16
C ILE A 22 -0.89 0.50 -4.90
N MET A 23 -1.60 -0.63 -5.00
CA MET A 23 -1.54 -1.70 -4.01
C MET A 23 -0.30 -2.57 -4.27
N CYS A 24 0.55 -2.72 -3.26
CA CYS A 24 1.76 -3.54 -3.34
C CYS A 24 1.59 -4.75 -2.43
N GLY A 25 1.57 -5.94 -3.03
CA GLY A 25 1.55 -7.19 -2.27
C GLY A 25 2.87 -7.44 -1.54
N GLY A 26 2.84 -8.38 -0.61
CA GLY A 26 4.01 -8.85 0.11
C GLY A 26 4.07 -8.44 1.56
N PHE A 27 5.05 -9.04 2.27
CA PHE A 27 5.36 -8.78 3.66
C PHE A 27 6.88 -8.69 3.84
N LEU A 28 7.36 -7.60 4.41
CA LEU A 28 8.80 -7.29 4.54
C LEU A 28 9.56 -7.44 3.21
N ALA A 29 8.95 -6.91 2.16
CA ALA A 29 9.39 -6.99 0.76
C ALA A 29 9.37 -8.40 0.12
N CYS A 30 9.04 -9.47 0.85
CA CYS A 30 8.78 -10.79 0.26
C CYS A 30 7.47 -10.75 -0.53
N GLY A 31 7.50 -11.13 -1.80
CA GLY A 31 6.32 -11.10 -2.69
C GLY A 31 6.04 -9.75 -3.34
N GLN A 32 6.93 -8.77 -3.22
CA GLN A 32 6.83 -7.51 -3.96
C GLN A 32 7.32 -7.66 -5.41
N ALA A 33 6.70 -6.93 -6.34
CA ALA A 33 7.05 -6.92 -7.77
C ALA A 33 8.29 -6.04 -8.05
N ARG A 34 9.45 -6.43 -7.51
CA ARG A 34 10.70 -5.65 -7.51
C ARG A 34 11.17 -5.18 -8.88
N ALA A 35 10.97 -6.00 -9.92
CA ALA A 35 11.38 -5.61 -11.28
C ALA A 35 10.61 -4.38 -11.76
N ILE A 36 9.31 -4.30 -11.50
CA ILE A 36 8.48 -3.13 -11.86
C ILE A 36 8.87 -1.93 -10.98
N VAL A 37 9.11 -2.13 -9.68
CA VAL A 37 9.55 -1.05 -8.77
C VAL A 37 10.83 -0.39 -9.28
N LYS A 38 11.84 -1.18 -9.68
CA LYS A 38 13.09 -0.66 -10.25
C LYS A 38 12.88 0.14 -11.53
N GLU A 39 11.96 -0.27 -12.38
CA GLU A 39 11.63 0.51 -13.59
C GLU A 39 10.88 1.81 -13.26
N LEU A 40 9.99 1.82 -12.26
CA LEU A 40 9.35 3.05 -11.76
C LEU A 40 10.38 4.04 -11.20
N VAL A 41 11.40 3.53 -10.48
CA VAL A 41 12.52 4.37 -10.00
C VAL A 41 13.26 5.00 -11.18
N LYS A 42 13.61 4.22 -12.20
CA LYS A 42 14.30 4.72 -13.41
C LYS A 42 13.47 5.74 -14.20
N LEU A 43 12.16 5.54 -14.28
CA LEU A 43 11.25 6.46 -14.97
C LEU A 43 11.06 7.77 -14.22
N GLY A 44 11.33 7.79 -12.90
CA GLY A 44 11.07 8.94 -12.03
C GLY A 44 9.57 9.21 -11.84
N THR A 45 8.71 8.19 -11.98
CA THR A 45 7.27 8.30 -11.73
C THR A 45 7.03 8.80 -10.31
N LYS A 46 6.26 9.87 -10.12
CA LYS A 46 6.17 10.61 -8.87
C LYS A 46 4.74 10.79 -8.36
N ASP A 47 4.64 11.38 -7.17
CA ASP A 47 3.37 11.67 -6.49
C ASP A 47 2.53 10.41 -6.23
N LEU A 48 3.18 9.24 -6.13
CA LEU A 48 2.51 7.96 -5.94
C LEU A 48 1.85 7.86 -4.55
N THR A 49 0.72 7.17 -4.50
CA THR A 49 0.15 6.67 -3.24
C THR A 49 0.40 5.17 -3.17
N LEU A 50 1.09 4.70 -2.13
CA LEU A 50 1.35 3.28 -1.93
C LEU A 50 0.45 2.71 -0.83
N ILE A 51 -0.18 1.58 -1.11
CA ILE A 51 -0.98 0.81 -0.17
C ILE A 51 -0.29 -0.54 0.00
N ALA A 52 0.20 -0.85 1.19
CA ALA A 52 0.88 -2.10 1.46
C ALA A 52 0.86 -2.46 2.95
N ASN A 53 1.21 -3.70 3.28
CA ASN A 53 1.39 -4.09 4.68
C ASN A 53 2.51 -3.28 5.34
N ASP A 54 3.63 -3.14 4.65
CA ASP A 54 4.81 -2.35 5.05
C ASP A 54 5.42 -1.64 3.84
N MET A 55 6.36 -0.74 4.08
CA MET A 55 7.02 0.05 3.03
C MET A 55 8.36 -0.55 2.57
N GLY A 56 8.46 -1.87 2.52
CA GLY A 56 9.71 -2.55 2.15
C GLY A 56 10.73 -2.55 3.30
N ARG A 57 12.01 -2.51 2.98
CA ARG A 57 13.10 -2.55 3.97
C ARG A 57 14.21 -1.57 3.60
N ALA A 58 14.74 -0.86 4.61
CA ALA A 58 15.93 -0.02 4.42
C ALA A 58 17.16 -0.86 4.04
N VAL A 59 17.26 -2.08 4.57
CA VAL A 59 18.33 -3.02 4.21
C VAL A 59 17.72 -4.35 3.78
N GLY A 60 18.05 -4.79 2.57
CA GLY A 60 17.61 -6.05 2.00
C GLY A 60 18.31 -7.27 2.62
N PRO A 61 17.84 -8.50 2.30
CA PRO A 61 18.35 -9.73 2.89
C PRO A 61 19.81 -10.07 2.53
N MET A 62 20.34 -9.47 1.47
CA MET A 62 21.73 -9.62 1.05
C MET A 62 22.54 -8.33 1.23
N GLY A 63 22.06 -7.39 2.05
CA GLY A 63 22.72 -6.12 2.32
C GLY A 63 22.46 -5.03 1.27
N GLU A 64 21.48 -5.24 0.37
CA GLU A 64 21.09 -4.18 -0.57
C GLU A 64 20.50 -2.99 0.17
N GLU A 65 20.88 -1.79 -0.22
CA GLU A 65 20.25 -0.57 0.27
C GLU A 65 18.89 -0.41 -0.39
N PHE A 66 17.88 -0.07 0.42
CA PHE A 66 16.49 0.15 0.01
C PHE A 66 15.92 -1.01 -0.83
N PHE A 67 15.25 -1.92 -0.17
CA PHE A 67 14.77 -3.14 -0.79
C PHE A 67 13.26 -3.11 -1.00
N GLY A 68 12.82 -3.41 -2.22
CA GLY A 68 11.41 -3.38 -2.61
C GLY A 68 10.90 -1.96 -2.78
N ILE A 69 9.66 -1.68 -2.34
CA ILE A 69 9.06 -0.34 -2.48
C ILE A 69 9.75 0.74 -1.64
N ALA A 70 10.68 0.37 -0.74
CA ALA A 70 11.54 1.33 -0.05
C ALA A 70 12.41 2.14 -1.03
N GLU A 71 12.72 1.60 -2.21
CA GLU A 71 13.43 2.32 -3.27
C GLU A 71 12.64 3.56 -3.76
N LEU A 72 11.29 3.47 -3.84
CA LEU A 72 10.43 4.60 -4.24
C LEU A 72 10.36 5.66 -3.14
N ILE A 73 10.34 5.25 -1.86
CA ILE A 73 10.38 6.17 -0.70
C ILE A 73 11.69 6.94 -0.70
N HIS A 74 12.83 6.24 -0.82
CA HIS A 74 14.16 6.85 -0.85
C HIS A 74 14.30 7.89 -1.96
N ASN A 75 13.75 7.63 -3.13
CA ASN A 75 13.80 8.56 -4.27
C ASN A 75 12.72 9.66 -4.24
N HIS A 76 12.00 9.85 -3.13
CA HIS A 76 10.95 10.86 -2.98
C HIS A 76 9.86 10.80 -4.08
N GLN A 77 9.55 9.60 -4.56
CA GLN A 77 8.54 9.38 -5.60
C GLN A 77 7.12 9.16 -5.02
N VAL A 78 7.00 9.10 -3.69
CA VAL A 78 5.77 8.79 -2.97
C VAL A 78 5.30 10.00 -2.18
N LYS A 79 4.04 10.41 -2.39
CA LYS A 79 3.41 11.49 -1.63
C LYS A 79 2.59 10.99 -0.43
N ARG A 80 2.10 9.75 -0.49
CA ARG A 80 1.26 9.16 0.57
C ARG A 80 1.52 7.67 0.70
N VAL A 81 1.51 7.18 1.94
CA VAL A 81 1.47 5.74 2.24
C VAL A 81 0.25 5.41 3.11
N ILE A 82 -0.38 4.28 2.81
CA ILE A 82 -1.43 3.66 3.62
C ILE A 82 -0.88 2.28 3.99
N ALA A 83 -0.52 2.11 5.24
CA ALA A 83 0.22 0.93 5.69
C ALA A 83 -0.26 0.43 7.05
N THR A 84 0.23 -0.73 7.43
CA THR A 84 0.01 -1.26 8.78
C THR A 84 1.24 -1.09 9.66
N HIS A 85 2.41 -0.94 9.04
CA HIS A 85 3.68 -0.85 9.71
C HIS A 85 4.72 -0.12 8.83
N VAL A 86 5.53 0.75 9.44
CA VAL A 86 6.57 1.53 8.72
C VAL A 86 7.96 1.43 9.34
N GLY A 87 8.12 0.69 10.44
CA GLY A 87 9.35 0.64 11.24
C GLY A 87 10.58 0.03 10.53
N MET A 88 10.39 -0.70 9.42
CA MET A 88 11.50 -1.28 8.65
C MET A 88 12.11 -0.31 7.63
N THR A 89 11.49 0.85 7.44
CA THR A 89 11.94 1.90 6.52
C THR A 89 11.91 3.25 7.26
N PRO A 90 12.95 3.58 8.03
CA PRO A 90 12.99 4.79 8.87
C PRO A 90 12.75 6.10 8.11
N GLU A 91 13.10 6.15 6.83
CA GLU A 91 12.87 7.31 5.97
C GLU A 91 11.38 7.68 5.85
N VAL A 92 10.46 6.74 6.00
CA VAL A 92 9.02 7.04 6.04
C VAL A 92 8.69 7.99 7.19
N GLY A 93 9.22 7.70 8.39
CA GLY A 93 9.03 8.56 9.56
C GLY A 93 9.72 9.93 9.40
N GLN A 94 10.91 9.94 8.82
CA GLN A 94 11.66 11.16 8.56
C GLN A 94 10.90 12.06 7.57
N GLN A 95 10.53 11.55 6.39
CA GLN A 95 9.81 12.31 5.37
C GLN A 95 8.43 12.76 5.85
N ASN A 96 7.76 11.97 6.72
CA ASN A 96 6.52 12.39 7.35
C ASN A 96 6.72 13.58 8.30
N THR A 97 7.80 13.58 9.10
CA THR A 97 8.14 14.69 9.99
C THR A 97 8.51 15.95 9.20
N GLU A 98 9.17 15.80 8.07
CA GLU A 98 9.52 16.89 7.14
C GLU A 98 8.31 17.42 6.35
N GLY A 99 7.16 16.73 6.40
CA GLY A 99 5.94 17.09 5.68
C GLY A 99 5.96 16.77 4.19
N THR A 100 6.92 15.96 3.72
CA THR A 100 7.05 15.56 2.30
C THR A 100 6.33 14.25 1.99
N LEU A 101 5.95 13.47 3.00
CA LEU A 101 5.23 12.21 2.87
C LEU A 101 4.07 12.12 3.87
N GLU A 102 2.86 11.95 3.39
CA GLU A 102 1.69 11.68 4.24
C GLU A 102 1.65 10.19 4.63
N VAL A 103 1.50 9.92 5.92
CA VAL A 103 1.42 8.54 6.45
C VAL A 103 0.07 8.29 7.10
N CYS A 104 -0.63 7.27 6.63
CA CYS A 104 -1.86 6.76 7.24
C CYS A 104 -1.64 5.31 7.67
N LEU A 105 -1.79 5.04 8.96
CA LEU A 105 -1.67 3.69 9.50
C LEU A 105 -3.05 3.12 9.81
N LEU A 106 -3.29 1.89 9.38
CA LEU A 106 -4.48 1.10 9.67
C LEU A 106 -4.09 -0.24 10.29
N PRO A 107 -4.90 -0.80 11.20
CA PRO A 107 -4.68 -2.17 11.67
C PRO A 107 -4.68 -3.14 10.49
N GLN A 108 -3.77 -4.12 10.51
CA GLN A 108 -3.51 -4.99 9.35
C GLN A 108 -4.76 -5.71 8.85
N GLY A 109 -5.52 -6.35 9.73
CA GLY A 109 -6.77 -7.01 9.34
C GLY A 109 -7.81 -6.04 8.80
N THR A 110 -7.88 -4.82 9.35
CA THR A 110 -8.77 -3.76 8.85
C THR A 110 -8.37 -3.33 7.43
N LEU A 111 -7.08 -3.10 7.17
CA LEU A 111 -6.59 -2.74 5.83
C LEU A 111 -6.91 -3.84 4.82
N ALA A 112 -6.64 -5.11 5.17
CA ALA A 112 -6.93 -6.25 4.30
C ALA A 112 -8.42 -6.35 3.93
N GLU A 113 -9.31 -6.18 4.92
CA GLU A 113 -10.76 -6.21 4.69
C GLU A 113 -11.24 -4.98 3.90
N CYS A 114 -10.66 -3.81 4.11
CA CYS A 114 -10.99 -2.61 3.33
C CYS A 114 -10.60 -2.77 1.85
N ILE A 115 -9.45 -3.40 1.56
CA ILE A 115 -9.02 -3.77 0.20
C ILE A 115 -10.00 -4.78 -0.41
N ARG A 116 -10.35 -5.84 0.35
CA ARG A 116 -11.31 -6.84 -0.10
C ARG A 116 -12.69 -6.25 -0.37
N ALA A 117 -13.14 -5.35 0.48
CA ALA A 117 -14.43 -4.67 0.34
C ALA A 117 -14.50 -3.84 -0.95
N ASP A 118 -13.45 -3.11 -1.31
CA ASP A 118 -13.38 -2.36 -2.57
C ASP A 118 -13.52 -3.29 -3.78
N GLY A 119 -12.71 -4.35 -3.83
CA GLY A 119 -12.76 -5.34 -4.90
C GLY A 119 -14.09 -6.09 -5.01
N ALA A 120 -14.86 -6.19 -3.92
CA ALA A 120 -16.17 -6.80 -3.86
C ALA A 120 -17.33 -5.80 -4.10
N GLY A 121 -17.05 -4.51 -4.27
CA GLY A 121 -18.06 -3.46 -4.40
C GLY A 121 -18.88 -3.21 -3.12
N LEU A 122 -18.32 -3.51 -1.94
CA LEU A 122 -18.97 -3.27 -0.65
C LEU A 122 -18.75 -1.82 -0.20
N GLY A 123 -19.74 -1.23 0.45
CA GLY A 123 -19.70 0.17 0.90
C GLY A 123 -18.88 0.41 2.16
N GLY A 124 -18.36 -0.63 2.82
CA GLY A 124 -17.57 -0.50 4.03
C GLY A 124 -17.38 -1.81 4.78
N VAL A 125 -16.59 -1.73 5.85
CA VAL A 125 -16.28 -2.84 6.76
C VAL A 125 -16.57 -2.43 8.19
N LEU A 126 -17.29 -3.26 8.93
CA LEU A 126 -17.48 -3.10 10.36
C LEU A 126 -16.44 -3.92 11.12
N THR A 127 -15.66 -3.26 11.97
CA THR A 127 -14.61 -3.91 12.78
C THR A 127 -14.61 -3.38 14.20
N PRO A 128 -14.43 -4.22 15.24
CA PRO A 128 -14.23 -3.75 16.62
C PRO A 128 -12.79 -3.28 16.87
N VAL A 129 -11.88 -3.47 15.91
CA VAL A 129 -10.46 -3.14 16.06
C VAL A 129 -10.24 -1.64 15.88
N GLY A 130 -9.56 -1.03 16.84
CA GLY A 130 -9.22 0.38 16.83
C GLY A 130 -10.19 1.31 17.56
N ILE A 131 -11.24 0.77 18.19
CA ILE A 131 -12.13 1.54 19.09
C ILE A 131 -11.31 2.16 20.23
N ASP A 132 -11.59 3.43 20.54
CA ASP A 132 -10.91 4.24 21.56
C ASP A 132 -9.41 4.45 21.25
N THR A 133 -9.03 4.43 19.96
CA THR A 133 -7.67 4.72 19.48
C THR A 133 -7.68 5.75 18.36
N LEU A 134 -6.49 6.20 17.92
CA LEU A 134 -6.31 7.11 16.77
C LEU A 134 -6.89 6.57 15.44
N VAL A 135 -7.26 5.31 15.38
CA VAL A 135 -7.93 4.73 14.20
C VAL A 135 -9.27 5.40 13.94
N GLU A 136 -9.95 5.89 14.97
CA GLU A 136 -11.22 6.64 14.84
C GLU A 136 -11.04 7.99 14.15
N GLU A 137 -9.86 8.57 14.25
CA GLU A 137 -9.50 9.84 13.61
C GLU A 137 -9.00 9.64 12.15
N SER A 138 -8.85 8.38 11.74
CA SER A 138 -8.39 8.05 10.39
C SER A 138 -9.34 8.58 9.33
N PRO A 139 -8.84 9.11 8.19
CA PRO A 139 -9.66 9.49 7.04
C PRO A 139 -10.43 8.32 6.41
N PHE A 140 -10.14 7.09 6.84
CA PHE A 140 -10.86 5.87 6.46
C PHE A 140 -11.95 5.46 7.45
N CYS A 141 -12.05 6.08 8.63
CA CYS A 141 -13.12 5.82 9.58
C CYS A 141 -14.33 6.70 9.26
N LEU A 142 -15.48 6.09 9.03
CA LEU A 142 -16.76 6.76 8.76
C LEU A 142 -17.58 6.96 10.04
N GLY A 143 -17.08 6.48 11.17
CA GLY A 143 -17.68 6.62 12.48
C GLY A 143 -17.98 5.30 13.18
N ARG A 144 -18.49 5.41 14.42
CA ARG A 144 -18.84 4.29 15.28
C ARG A 144 -20.28 3.86 15.02
N GLN A 145 -20.52 2.55 15.04
CA GLN A 145 -21.84 1.92 14.92
C GLN A 145 -22.02 0.89 16.03
N THR A 146 -23.18 0.91 16.68
CA THR A 146 -23.53 -0.08 17.70
C THR A 146 -24.51 -1.09 17.13
N ILE A 147 -24.15 -2.37 17.14
CA ILE A 147 -24.98 -3.48 16.67
C ILE A 147 -25.08 -4.50 17.80
N ASP A 148 -26.33 -4.80 18.22
CA ASP A 148 -26.59 -5.74 19.32
C ASP A 148 -25.81 -5.44 20.60
N GLY A 149 -25.69 -4.12 20.94
CA GLY A 149 -24.98 -3.66 22.11
C GLY A 149 -23.45 -3.73 22.04
N LYS A 150 -22.88 -4.03 20.88
CA LYS A 150 -21.43 -4.05 20.64
C LYS A 150 -21.05 -2.97 19.64
N ASP A 151 -20.01 -2.22 19.99
CA ASP A 151 -19.50 -1.14 19.14
C ASP A 151 -18.56 -1.65 18.06
N TYR A 152 -18.61 -1.01 16.90
CA TYR A 152 -17.78 -1.23 15.73
C TYR A 152 -17.40 0.10 15.10
N LEU A 153 -16.25 0.15 14.44
CA LEU A 153 -15.91 1.22 13.52
C LEU A 153 -16.38 0.83 12.12
N LEU A 154 -17.06 1.73 11.43
CA LEU A 154 -17.36 1.61 10.02
C LEU A 154 -16.17 2.19 9.23
N MET A 155 -15.43 1.32 8.56
CA MET A 155 -14.28 1.69 7.74
C MET A 155 -14.67 1.69 6.27
N LYS A 156 -14.28 2.74 5.54
CA LYS A 156 -14.53 2.78 4.09
C LYS A 156 -13.56 1.88 3.32
N PRO A 157 -13.96 1.36 2.14
CA PRO A 157 -13.07 0.61 1.27
C PRO A 157 -11.84 1.42 0.86
N VAL A 158 -10.75 0.72 0.56
CA VAL A 158 -9.50 1.32 0.09
C VAL A 158 -9.29 0.94 -1.37
N HIS A 159 -9.41 1.94 -2.24
CA HIS A 159 -9.30 1.80 -3.69
C HIS A 159 -7.87 2.01 -4.19
N ALA A 160 -7.52 1.35 -5.31
CA ALA A 160 -6.28 1.59 -6.04
C ALA A 160 -6.48 1.47 -7.55
N ASP A 161 -5.65 2.21 -8.31
CA ASP A 161 -5.65 2.17 -9.77
C ASP A 161 -4.91 0.93 -10.29
N PHE A 162 -3.89 0.48 -9.55
CA PHE A 162 -3.03 -0.65 -9.91
C PHE A 162 -2.78 -1.55 -8.71
N ALA A 163 -2.56 -2.85 -8.99
CA ALA A 163 -2.06 -3.82 -8.02
C ALA A 163 -0.78 -4.48 -8.54
N LEU A 164 0.30 -4.43 -7.75
CA LEU A 164 1.58 -5.06 -8.06
C LEU A 164 1.80 -6.25 -7.12
N LEU A 165 1.84 -7.44 -7.71
CA LEU A 165 2.05 -8.69 -6.99
C LEU A 165 3.31 -9.39 -7.49
N GLY A 166 4.17 -9.84 -6.58
CA GLY A 166 5.27 -10.73 -6.90
C GLY A 166 4.80 -12.18 -6.79
N ALA A 167 5.02 -12.97 -7.83
CA ALA A 167 4.68 -14.39 -7.85
C ALA A 167 5.84 -15.22 -8.41
N TYR A 168 5.94 -16.46 -7.93
CA TYR A 168 6.92 -17.42 -8.48
C TYR A 168 6.49 -17.89 -9.88
N LYS A 169 5.20 -18.06 -10.11
CA LYS A 169 4.63 -18.55 -11.37
C LYS A 169 3.21 -17.99 -11.55
N CYS A 170 2.85 -17.69 -12.77
CA CYS A 170 1.49 -17.37 -13.16
C CYS A 170 1.12 -18.17 -14.40
N ASP A 171 -0.19 -18.36 -14.64
CA ASP A 171 -0.78 -18.88 -15.86
C ASP A 171 -1.35 -17.74 -16.72
N GLU A 172 -1.76 -18.09 -17.94
CA GLU A 172 -2.35 -17.15 -18.92
C GLU A 172 -3.84 -16.89 -18.68
#